data_fd9955638080e51cfedb2c0327feea03
#
_entry.id   fd9955638080e51cfedb2c0327feea03
#
_cell.length_a   1.000
_cell.length_b   1.000
_cell.length_c   1.000
_cell.angle_alpha   90.00
_cell.angle_beta   90.00
_cell.angle_gamma   90.00
#
_symmetry.space_group_name_H-M   'P 1'
#
loop_
_entity.id
_entity.type
_entity.pdbx_description
1 polymer ?
#
loop_
_entity_poly.entity_id
_entity_poly.type
_entity_poly.pdbx_seq_one_letter_code
_entity_poly.pdbx_strand_id
1 'polypeptide(L)'
;MIVVSSTGDATKAINLGADEALTNRAIEELPGEISLAFLPGTPDLPRWLQRARDRGHECYLMLPVEDPSGPAERGIRPLEGTAAPAENLQRLRTVMSRGEGYVGFVVPGPSVVSRSDLIARPLMKELADRGLALIEINPNGVSAMYRLTVE
;
A
#
# COMPACT_ATOMS: atom_id res chain seq x y z
N MET A 1 -9.81 -0.57 0.49
CA MET A 1 -9.18 -1.38 1.55
C MET A 1 -8.88 -2.77 1.01
N ILE A 2 -7.71 -3.28 1.28
CA ILE A 2 -7.32 -4.66 0.98
C ILE A 2 -7.06 -5.35 2.31
N VAL A 3 -7.54 -6.56 2.46
CA VAL A 3 -7.29 -7.38 3.65
C VAL A 3 -6.06 -8.24 3.38
N VAL A 4 -5.04 -8.08 4.21
CA VAL A 4 -3.81 -8.88 4.16
C VAL A 4 -3.75 -9.74 5.40
N SER A 5 -3.68 -11.05 5.21
CA SER A 5 -3.52 -12.00 6.33
C SER A 5 -2.08 -11.97 6.84
N SER A 6 -1.90 -11.88 8.13
CA SER A 6 -0.59 -11.95 8.79
C SER A 6 0.08 -13.33 8.68
N THR A 7 -0.63 -14.34 8.21
CA THR A 7 -0.12 -15.71 8.07
C THR A 7 0.54 -16.01 6.73
N GLY A 8 0.75 -15.00 5.88
CA GLY A 8 1.40 -15.15 4.58
C GLY A 8 0.51 -15.67 3.45
N ASP A 9 -0.70 -16.09 3.75
CA ASP A 9 -1.72 -16.41 2.75
C ASP A 9 -2.46 -15.13 2.36
N ALA A 10 -1.94 -14.44 1.35
CA ALA A 10 -2.62 -13.31 0.73
C ALA A 10 -3.86 -13.81 -0.03
N THR A 11 -4.88 -14.22 0.71
CA THR A 11 -6.13 -14.69 0.12
C THR A 11 -7.10 -13.53 -0.03
N LYS A 12 -7.31 -13.13 -1.26
CA LYS A 12 -8.30 -12.13 -1.71
C LYS A 12 -8.11 -10.71 -1.19
N ALA A 13 -7.43 -9.92 -2.00
CA ALA A 13 -7.58 -8.47 -1.97
C ALA A 13 -9.05 -8.12 -2.26
N ILE A 14 -9.79 -7.72 -1.25
CA ILE A 14 -11.14 -7.18 -1.41
C ILE A 14 -10.99 -5.66 -1.45
N ASN A 15 -11.28 -5.06 -2.60
CA ASN A 15 -11.30 -3.60 -2.70
C ASN A 15 -12.55 -3.07 -1.98
N LEU A 16 -12.39 -2.72 -0.72
CA LEU A 16 -13.47 -2.17 0.11
C LEU A 16 -13.50 -0.62 0.08
N GLY A 17 -12.63 0.02 -0.68
CA GLY A 17 -12.38 1.47 -0.61
C GLY A 17 -13.54 2.38 -1.00
N ALA A 18 -14.62 1.86 -1.56
CA ALA A 18 -15.78 2.65 -1.96
C ALA A 18 -16.99 2.46 -1.04
N ASP A 19 -16.98 1.47 -0.17
CA ASP A 19 -18.12 1.14 0.69
C ASP A 19 -17.75 1.32 2.17
N GLU A 20 -18.24 2.41 2.75
CA GLU A 20 -18.03 2.76 4.15
C GLU A 20 -18.60 1.70 5.10
N ALA A 21 -19.76 1.14 4.78
CA ALA A 21 -20.39 0.09 5.59
C ALA A 21 -19.56 -1.19 5.60
N LEU A 22 -19.01 -1.57 4.44
CA LEU A 22 -18.17 -2.76 4.33
C LEU A 22 -16.82 -2.57 5.05
N THR A 23 -16.24 -1.38 4.96
CA THR A 23 -15.01 -1.02 5.68
C THR A 23 -15.25 -1.11 7.20
N ASN A 24 -16.35 -0.56 7.67
CA ASN A 24 -16.72 -0.62 9.07
C ASN A 24 -16.90 -2.06 9.56
N ARG A 25 -17.60 -2.88 8.80
CA ARG A 25 -17.77 -4.30 9.12
C ARG A 25 -16.44 -5.06 9.17
N ALA A 26 -15.55 -4.80 8.22
CA ALA A 26 -14.24 -5.44 8.21
C ALA A 26 -13.43 -5.09 9.47
N ILE A 27 -13.44 -3.83 9.88
CA ILE A 27 -12.75 -3.38 11.09
C ILE A 27 -13.35 -4.03 12.34
N GLU A 28 -14.68 -4.11 12.44
CA GLU A 28 -15.36 -4.57 13.63
C GLU A 28 -15.46 -6.09 13.74
N GLU A 29 -15.61 -6.79 12.61
CA GLU A 29 -15.93 -8.23 12.60
C GLU A 29 -14.70 -9.12 12.34
N LEU A 30 -13.66 -8.62 11.66
CA LEU A 30 -12.47 -9.42 11.42
C LEU A 30 -11.60 -9.50 12.68
N PRO A 31 -10.93 -10.65 12.90
CA PRO A 31 -9.97 -10.78 14.00
C PRO A 31 -8.85 -9.74 13.91
N GLY A 32 -8.37 -9.24 15.06
CA GLY A 32 -7.32 -8.22 15.11
C GLY A 32 -5.99 -8.65 14.51
N GLU A 33 -5.74 -9.94 14.35
CA GLU A 33 -4.55 -10.49 13.68
C GLU A 33 -4.55 -10.24 12.18
N ILE A 34 -5.70 -9.87 11.60
CA ILE A 34 -5.79 -9.55 10.19
C ILE A 34 -5.36 -8.11 9.96
N SER A 35 -4.32 -7.92 9.16
CA SER A 35 -3.85 -6.60 8.76
C SER A 35 -4.75 -6.02 7.67
N LEU A 36 -4.97 -4.72 7.72
CA LEU A 36 -5.83 -3.99 6.79
C LEU A 36 -5.01 -2.98 6.01
N ALA A 37 -5.19 -2.93 4.69
CA ALA A 37 -4.58 -1.93 3.83
C ALA A 37 -5.64 -0.99 3.26
N PHE A 38 -5.39 0.31 3.38
CA PHE A 38 -6.31 1.35 2.94
C PHE A 38 -5.78 2.05 1.70
N LEU A 39 -6.70 2.44 0.81
CA LEU A 39 -6.37 3.34 -0.29
C LEU A 39 -6.06 4.73 0.29
N PRO A 40 -4.97 5.38 -0.14
CA PRO A 40 -4.58 6.68 0.41
C PRO A 40 -5.58 7.80 0.13
N GLY A 41 -6.42 7.67 -0.90
CA GLY A 41 -7.51 8.61 -1.21
C GLY A 41 -8.81 8.36 -0.45
N THR A 42 -8.83 7.41 0.48
CA THR A 42 -10.04 7.13 1.29
C THR A 42 -10.46 8.38 2.05
N PRO A 43 -11.72 8.84 1.94
CA PRO A 43 -12.23 9.93 2.75
C PRO A 43 -12.07 9.62 4.25
N ASP A 44 -11.70 10.61 5.04
CA ASP A 44 -11.48 10.45 6.49
C ASP A 44 -10.46 9.37 6.85
N LEU A 45 -9.45 9.16 6.02
CA LEU A 45 -8.44 8.12 6.23
C LEU A 45 -7.85 8.10 7.64
N PRO A 46 -7.47 9.24 8.26
CA PRO A 46 -6.93 9.22 9.63
C PRO A 46 -7.90 8.59 10.65
N ARG A 47 -9.19 8.84 10.50
CA ARG A 47 -10.23 8.26 11.37
C ARG A 47 -10.34 6.75 11.19
N TRP A 48 -10.31 6.27 9.95
CA TRP A 48 -10.36 4.83 9.66
C TRP A 48 -9.13 4.09 10.19
N LEU A 49 -7.94 4.68 10.00
CA LEU A 49 -6.70 4.11 10.53
C LEU A 49 -6.75 4.03 12.06
N GLN A 50 -7.22 5.07 12.74
CA GLN A 50 -7.35 5.05 14.19
C GLN A 50 -8.32 3.98 14.66
N ARG A 51 -9.49 3.87 14.05
CA ARG A 51 -10.48 2.84 14.39
C ARG A 51 -9.95 1.43 14.20
N ALA A 52 -9.25 1.18 13.10
CA ALA A 52 -8.65 -0.13 12.84
C ALA A 52 -7.60 -0.48 13.90
N ARG A 53 -6.74 0.46 14.27
CA ARG A 53 -5.75 0.27 15.33
C ARG A 53 -6.39 0.03 16.69
N ASP A 54 -7.46 0.75 17.02
CA ASP A 54 -8.19 0.57 18.27
C ASP A 54 -8.78 -0.84 18.40
N ARG A 55 -9.02 -1.50 17.27
CA ARG A 55 -9.48 -2.90 17.20
C ARG A 55 -8.33 -3.91 17.10
N GLY A 56 -7.08 -3.46 17.18
CA GLY A 56 -5.89 -4.32 17.15
C GLY A 56 -5.39 -4.69 15.76
N HIS A 57 -5.96 -4.10 14.69
CA HIS A 57 -5.47 -4.33 13.34
C HIS A 57 -4.18 -3.56 13.06
N GLU A 58 -3.22 -4.21 12.46
CA GLU A 58 -2.07 -3.55 11.87
C GLU A 58 -2.49 -2.95 10.52
N CYS A 59 -2.14 -1.68 10.30
CA CYS A 59 -2.60 -0.95 9.13
C CYS A 59 -1.48 -0.68 8.14
N TYR A 60 -1.81 -0.80 6.86
CA TYR A 60 -0.97 -0.48 5.72
C TYR A 60 -1.69 0.53 4.82
N LEU A 61 -0.94 1.25 4.01
CA LEU A 61 -1.50 1.99 2.87
C LEU A 61 -1.18 1.26 1.57
N MET A 62 -2.10 1.33 0.62
CA MET A 62 -1.84 0.88 -0.73
C MET A 62 -0.90 1.87 -1.42
N LEU A 63 0.17 1.38 -2.03
CA LEU A 63 1.04 2.20 -2.85
C LEU A 63 0.34 2.47 -4.20
N PRO A 64 0.05 3.73 -4.53
CA PRO A 64 -0.56 4.04 -5.82
C PRO A 64 0.50 3.91 -6.92
N VAL A 65 0.27 2.98 -7.83
CA VAL A 65 1.10 2.74 -9.01
C VAL A 65 0.23 2.87 -10.25
N GLU A 66 0.81 3.33 -11.36
CA GLU A 66 0.06 3.44 -12.60
C GLU A 66 -0.57 2.10 -13.01
N ASP A 67 -1.83 2.15 -13.37
CA ASP A 67 -2.58 1.02 -13.88
C ASP A 67 -3.36 1.48 -15.11
N PRO A 68 -2.91 1.07 -16.31
CA PRO A 68 -3.59 1.46 -17.55
C PRO A 68 -5.03 0.94 -17.66
N SER A 69 -5.37 -0.10 -16.90
CA SER A 69 -6.69 -0.74 -16.92
C SER A 69 -7.60 -0.32 -15.77
N GLY A 70 -7.05 0.38 -14.78
CA GLY A 70 -7.77 0.76 -13.58
C GLY A 70 -8.21 2.21 -13.55
N PRO A 71 -9.24 2.54 -12.76
CA PRO A 71 -9.63 3.92 -12.54
C PRO A 71 -8.55 4.64 -11.70
N ALA A 72 -8.22 5.87 -12.09
CA ALA A 72 -7.35 6.72 -11.30
C ALA A 72 -8.01 7.07 -9.96
N GLU A 73 -7.26 6.95 -8.90
CA GLU A 73 -7.72 7.37 -7.57
C GLU A 73 -7.80 8.89 -7.49
N ARG A 74 -8.93 9.43 -7.05
CA ARG A 74 -9.14 10.88 -7.02
C ARG A 74 -8.15 11.57 -6.08
N GLY A 75 -7.48 12.61 -6.61
CA GLY A 75 -6.56 13.44 -5.84
C GLY A 75 -5.23 12.77 -5.50
N ILE A 76 -4.98 11.59 -6.04
CA ILE A 76 -3.72 10.85 -5.85
C ILE A 76 -3.02 10.70 -7.20
N ARG A 77 -1.77 11.11 -7.26
CA ARG A 77 -0.91 10.85 -8.43
C ARG A 77 -0.15 9.55 -8.20
N PRO A 78 -0.33 8.55 -9.06
CA PRO A 78 0.38 7.29 -8.93
C PRO A 78 1.86 7.44 -9.28
N LEU A 79 2.68 6.50 -8.80
CA LEU A 79 4.04 6.33 -9.29
C LEU A 79 3.98 5.82 -10.73
N GLU A 80 4.77 6.43 -11.60
CA GLU A 80 4.77 6.15 -13.04
C GLU A 80 6.15 5.73 -13.54
N GLY A 81 6.18 4.81 -14.50
CA GLY A 81 7.41 4.33 -15.10
C GLY A 81 8.18 5.39 -15.88
N THR A 82 7.48 6.41 -16.38
CA THR A 82 8.06 7.52 -17.16
C THR A 82 8.42 8.74 -16.31
N ALA A 83 8.01 8.77 -15.04
CA ALA A 83 8.35 9.87 -14.15
C ALA A 83 9.81 9.76 -13.68
N ALA A 84 10.44 10.92 -13.44
CA ALA A 84 11.77 10.95 -12.85
C ALA A 84 11.75 10.33 -11.43
N PRO A 85 12.85 9.68 -10.99
CA PRO A 85 12.90 9.09 -9.64
C PRO A 85 12.57 10.08 -8.53
N ALA A 86 13.03 11.32 -8.63
CA ALA A 86 12.72 12.36 -7.64
C ALA A 86 11.24 12.73 -7.63
N GLU A 87 10.58 12.70 -8.77
CA GLU A 87 9.15 12.95 -8.89
C GLU A 87 8.33 11.83 -8.25
N ASN A 88 8.66 10.58 -8.54
CA ASN A 88 8.02 9.43 -7.89
C ASN A 88 8.21 9.46 -6.37
N LEU A 89 9.38 9.84 -5.90
CA LEU A 89 9.65 9.97 -4.47
C LEU A 89 8.79 11.07 -3.83
N GLN A 90 8.59 12.19 -4.52
CA GLN A 90 7.70 13.25 -4.06
C GLN A 90 6.24 12.79 -3.98
N ARG A 91 5.79 12.02 -4.96
CA ARG A 91 4.44 11.41 -4.95
C ARG A 91 4.27 10.46 -3.77
N LEU A 92 5.28 9.62 -3.49
CA LEU A 92 5.28 8.76 -2.31
C LEU A 92 5.14 9.57 -1.01
N ARG A 93 5.93 10.64 -0.86
CA ARG A 93 5.87 11.50 0.33
C ARG A 93 4.51 12.17 0.50
N THR A 94 3.88 12.56 -0.59
CA THR A 94 2.51 13.10 -0.56
C THR A 94 1.52 12.04 -0.04
N VAL A 95 1.65 10.81 -0.49
CA VAL A 95 0.82 9.70 0.01
C VAL A 95 1.08 9.45 1.49
N MET A 96 2.33 9.46 1.92
CA MET A 96 2.71 9.29 3.33
C MET A 96 2.06 10.32 4.24
N SER A 97 1.85 11.53 3.74
CA SER A 97 1.24 12.63 4.52
C SER A 97 -0.27 12.49 4.71
N ARG A 98 -0.93 11.54 4.05
CA ARG A 98 -2.39 11.35 4.12
C ARG A 98 -2.88 10.76 5.43
N GLY A 99 -2.00 10.12 6.20
CA GLY A 99 -2.36 9.52 7.47
C GLY A 99 -1.12 9.18 8.29
N GLU A 100 -1.37 8.64 9.46
CA GLU A 100 -0.31 8.20 10.38
C GLU A 100 -0.72 6.91 11.08
N GLY A 101 0.25 6.23 11.70
CA GLY A 101 -0.02 5.00 12.44
C GLY A 101 -0.13 3.76 11.56
N TYR A 102 0.16 3.86 10.27
CA TYR A 102 0.35 2.69 9.41
C TYR A 102 1.80 2.21 9.53
N VAL A 103 2.03 0.92 9.28
CA VAL A 103 3.35 0.28 9.45
C VAL A 103 4.10 0.10 8.13
N GLY A 104 3.45 0.33 7.00
CA GLY A 104 4.07 0.17 5.70
C GLY A 104 3.10 0.30 4.54
N PHE A 105 3.57 -0.15 3.38
CA PHE A 105 2.83 -0.11 2.13
C PHE A 105 2.63 -1.49 1.55
N VAL A 106 1.51 -1.66 0.88
CA VAL A 106 1.21 -2.82 0.04
C VAL A 106 1.20 -2.36 -1.40
N VAL A 107 1.96 -3.02 -2.25
CA VAL A 107 1.98 -2.74 -3.68
C VAL A 107 1.43 -3.94 -4.46
N PRO A 108 0.42 -3.72 -5.32
CA PRO A 108 -0.03 -4.79 -6.22
C PRO A 108 1.03 -5.04 -7.28
N GLY A 109 1.33 -6.30 -7.52
CA GLY A 109 2.28 -6.69 -8.55
C GLY A 109 1.61 -7.47 -9.69
N PRO A 110 2.28 -7.59 -10.82
CA PRO A 110 3.45 -6.83 -11.21
C PRO A 110 3.14 -5.36 -11.54
N SER A 111 3.97 -4.45 -11.08
CA SER A 111 3.80 -3.01 -11.27
C SER A 111 5.09 -2.37 -11.83
N VAL A 112 5.06 -1.07 -12.07
CA VAL A 112 6.26 -0.32 -12.48
C VAL A 112 7.39 -0.45 -11.45
N VAL A 113 7.06 -0.56 -10.17
CA VAL A 113 8.04 -0.74 -9.10
C VAL A 113 8.67 -2.14 -9.16
N SER A 114 7.88 -3.15 -9.50
CA SER A 114 8.36 -4.53 -9.64
C SER A 114 9.33 -4.71 -10.81
N ARG A 115 9.23 -3.87 -11.83
CA ARG A 115 9.94 -4.01 -13.11
C ARG A 115 11.16 -3.12 -13.27
N SER A 116 11.34 -2.13 -12.41
CA SER A 116 12.39 -1.11 -12.56
C SER A 116 13.16 -0.85 -11.28
N ASP A 117 14.44 -1.19 -11.30
CA ASP A 117 15.36 -0.88 -10.21
C ASP A 117 15.50 0.64 -9.97
N LEU A 118 15.40 1.44 -11.04
CA LEU A 118 15.47 2.90 -10.95
C LEU A 118 14.33 3.48 -10.10
N ILE A 119 13.16 2.85 -10.15
CA ILE A 119 11.99 3.26 -9.36
C ILE A 119 12.03 2.61 -7.99
N ALA A 120 12.33 1.31 -7.93
CA ALA A 120 12.29 0.54 -6.70
C ALA A 120 13.36 0.96 -5.68
N ARG A 121 14.59 1.22 -6.12
CA ARG A 121 15.71 1.50 -5.21
C ARG A 121 15.51 2.75 -4.35
N PRO A 122 15.17 3.94 -4.89
CA PRO A 122 14.91 5.12 -4.06
C PRO A 122 13.69 4.95 -3.16
N LEU A 123 12.64 4.28 -3.66
CA LEU A 123 11.43 3.97 -2.88
C LEU A 123 11.79 3.12 -1.65
N MET A 124 12.50 2.03 -1.85
CA MET A 124 12.87 1.12 -0.76
C MET A 124 13.77 1.79 0.26
N LYS A 125 14.70 2.63 -0.21
CA LYS A 125 15.54 3.41 0.71
C LYS A 125 14.71 4.35 1.57
N GLU A 126 13.79 5.10 0.98
CA GLU A 126 12.92 6.03 1.72
C GLU A 126 12.08 5.28 2.78
N LEU A 127 11.52 4.14 2.40
CA LEU A 127 10.73 3.32 3.33
C LEU A 127 11.59 2.77 4.47
N ALA A 128 12.78 2.25 4.15
CA ALA A 128 13.70 1.72 5.14
C ALA A 128 14.18 2.81 6.11
N ASP A 129 14.53 3.99 5.61
CA ASP A 129 14.97 5.12 6.44
C ASP A 129 13.87 5.58 7.42
N ARG A 130 12.60 5.34 7.08
CA ARG A 130 11.45 5.63 7.94
C ARG A 130 10.97 4.46 8.78
N GLY A 131 11.59 3.29 8.66
CA GLY A 131 11.17 2.08 9.37
C GLY A 131 9.86 1.50 8.88
N LEU A 132 9.48 1.77 7.63
CA LEU A 132 8.23 1.28 7.04
C LEU A 132 8.45 -0.01 6.27
N ALA A 133 7.51 -0.94 6.41
CA ALA A 133 7.50 -2.20 5.67
C ALA A 133 6.98 -2.00 4.24
N LEU A 134 7.36 -2.93 3.37
CA LEU A 134 6.84 -3.01 2.02
C LEU A 134 6.43 -4.44 1.72
N ILE A 135 5.17 -4.64 1.37
CA ILE A 135 4.62 -5.94 0.97
C ILE A 135 4.26 -5.86 -0.50
N GLU A 136 4.86 -6.72 -1.29
CA GLU A 136 4.51 -6.87 -2.70
C GLU A 136 3.60 -8.07 -2.89
N ILE A 137 2.46 -7.84 -3.52
CA ILE A 137 1.56 -8.91 -3.96
C ILE A 137 1.98 -9.29 -5.37
N ASN A 138 2.88 -10.25 -5.49
CA ASN A 138 3.37 -10.69 -6.79
C ASN A 138 3.36 -12.23 -6.84
N PRO A 139 2.28 -12.82 -7.34
CA PRO A 139 2.17 -14.28 -7.40
C PRO A 139 3.08 -14.94 -8.45
N ASN A 140 3.68 -14.18 -9.37
CA ASN A 140 4.26 -14.72 -10.60
C ASN A 140 5.72 -14.32 -10.88
N GLY A 141 6.63 -14.33 -9.89
CA GLY A 141 8.03 -14.21 -10.19
C GLY A 141 8.84 -13.25 -9.30
N VAL A 142 10.11 -13.05 -9.68
CA VAL A 142 11.08 -12.24 -8.93
C VAL A 142 10.97 -10.77 -9.36
N SER A 143 10.59 -9.91 -8.43
CA SER A 143 10.52 -8.47 -8.68
C SER A 143 11.86 -7.77 -8.48
N ALA A 144 11.96 -6.52 -8.96
CA ALA A 144 13.09 -5.64 -8.67
C ALA A 144 13.26 -5.44 -7.16
N MET A 145 12.16 -5.28 -6.43
CA MET A 145 12.18 -5.11 -4.98
C MET A 145 12.77 -6.32 -4.27
N TYR A 146 12.40 -7.53 -4.66
CA TYR A 146 12.97 -8.74 -4.09
C TYR A 146 14.48 -8.83 -4.36
N ARG A 147 14.92 -8.55 -5.58
CA ARG A 147 16.36 -8.54 -5.91
C ARG A 147 17.14 -7.57 -5.04
N LEU A 148 16.57 -6.39 -4.79
CA LEU A 148 17.23 -5.36 -3.98
C LEU A 148 17.30 -5.69 -2.49
N THR A 149 16.38 -6.52 -1.98
CA THR A 149 16.42 -6.94 -0.57
C THR A 149 17.46 -7.99 -0.27
N VAL A 150 17.90 -8.76 -1.27
CA VAL A 150 18.91 -9.82 -1.11
C VAL A 150 20.32 -9.36 -1.48
N GLU A 151 20.46 -8.16 -1.99
CA GLU A 151 21.75 -7.51 -2.19
C GLU A 151 22.25 -6.89 -0.87
#